data_55883ae307370b9a74e9ec1e9b19ccf0
#
_entry.id   55883ae307370b9a74e9ec1e9b19ccf0
#
_cell.length_a   1.000
_cell.length_b   1.000
_cell.length_c   1.000
_cell.angle_alpha   90.00
_cell.angle_beta   90.00
_cell.angle_gamma   90.00
#
_symmetry.space_group_name_H-M   'P 1'
#
loop_
_entity.id
_entity.type
_entity.pdbx_description
1 polymer ?
#
loop_
_entity_poly.entity_id
_entity_poly.type
_entity_poly.pdbx_seq_one_letter_code
_entity_poly.pdbx_strand_id
1 'polypeptide(L)' 'MNAVNLIGLIIAAAMAVFLVAALLFPERF' A
#
# COMPACT_ATOMS: atom_id res chain seq x y z
N MET A 1 17.10 6.57 9.46
CA MET A 1 15.64 6.42 9.39
C MET A 1 15.04 6.62 10.75
N ASN A 2 14.01 7.39 10.82
CA ASN A 2 13.33 7.58 12.10
C ASN A 2 11.94 6.99 12.02
N ALA A 3 11.25 6.99 13.14
CA ALA A 3 9.94 6.35 13.24
C ALA A 3 8.93 6.92 12.25
N VAL A 4 8.97 8.22 12.07
CA VAL A 4 8.03 8.87 11.15
C VAL A 4 8.24 8.37 9.74
N ASN A 5 9.49 8.24 9.33
CA ASN A 5 9.81 7.74 8.01
C ASN A 5 9.37 6.29 7.84
N LEU A 6 9.56 5.51 8.87
CA LEU A 6 9.18 4.11 8.83
C LEU A 6 7.68 3.96 8.69
N ILE A 7 6.93 4.74 9.43
CA ILE A 7 5.47 4.70 9.36
C ILE A 7 5.00 5.11 7.97
N GLY A 8 5.59 6.16 7.42
CA GLY A 8 5.26 6.60 6.08
C GLY A 8 5.52 5.52 5.05
N LEU A 9 6.63 4.81 5.21
CA LEU A 9 6.99 3.76 4.28
C LEU A 9 5.97 2.62 4.34
N ILE A 10 5.55 2.25 5.53
CA ILE A 10 4.57 1.18 5.70
C ILE A 10 3.25 1.57 5.05
N ILE A 11 2.81 2.79 5.26
CA ILE A 11 1.57 3.26 4.68
C ILE A 11 1.65 3.28 3.16
N ALA A 12 2.76 3.77 2.64
CA ALA A 12 2.96 3.83 1.21
C ALA A 12 2.95 2.43 0.59
N ALA A 13 3.61 1.49 1.25
CA ALA A 13 3.65 0.12 0.78
C ALA A 13 2.24 -0.50 0.78
N ALA A 14 1.49 -0.23 1.83
CA ALA A 14 0.13 -0.76 1.92
C ALA A 14 -0.75 -0.21 0.81
N MET A 15 -0.62 1.07 0.52
CA MET A 15 -1.39 1.67 -0.55
C MET A 15 -0.99 1.12 -1.91
N ALA A 16 0.29 0.90 -2.12
CA ALA A 16 0.78 0.33 -3.37
C ALA A 16 0.22 -1.07 -3.57
N VAL A 17 0.24 -1.88 -2.53
CA VAL A 17 -0.30 -3.23 -2.60
C VAL A 17 -1.79 -3.19 -2.90
N PHE A 18 -2.48 -2.25 -2.28
CA PHE A 18 -3.91 -2.10 -2.49
C PHE A 18 -4.22 -1.77 -3.95
N LEU A 19 -3.44 -0.88 -4.54
CA LEU A 19 -3.63 -0.50 -5.93
C LEU A 19 -3.34 -1.67 -6.86
N VAL A 20 -2.29 -2.42 -6.59
CA VAL A 20 -1.94 -3.56 -7.41
C VAL A 20 -3.05 -4.61 -7.33
N ALA A 21 -3.56 -4.87 -6.13
CA ALA A 21 -4.63 -5.82 -5.95
C ALA A 21 -5.88 -5.39 -6.71
N ALA A 22 -6.18 -4.11 -6.70
CA ALA A 22 -7.34 -3.59 -7.41
C ALA A 22 -7.20 -3.78 -8.91
N LEU A 23 -5.99 -3.70 -9.41
CA LEU A 23 -5.75 -3.88 -10.83
C LEU A 23 -5.81 -5.35 -11.24
N LEU A 24 -5.31 -6.21 -10.38
CA LEU A 24 -5.28 -7.65 -10.66
C LEU A 24 -6.64 -8.30 -10.44
N PHE A 25 -7.37 -7.83 -9.45
CA PHE A 25 -8.68 -8.41 -9.14
C PHE A 25 -9.73 -7.31 -9.07
N PRO A 26 -10.11 -6.79 -10.22
CA PRO A 26 -11.06 -5.68 -10.26
C PRO A 26 -12.45 -6.04 -9.76
N GLU A 27 -12.79 -7.30 -9.76
CA GLU A 27 -14.11 -7.72 -9.35
C GLU A 27 -14.19 -8.10 -7.89
N ARG A 28 -13.19 -7.70 -7.11
CA ARG A 28 -13.21 -7.92 -5.70
C ARG A 28 -14.39 -7.29 -5.03
N PHE A 29 -15.03 -6.45 -5.67
CA PHE A 29 -16.07 -5.70 -5.07
C PHE A 29 -17.37 -5.87 -5.81
#